data_56f31ec9b2861483e8e65e32587312fd
#
_entry.id   56f31ec9b2861483e8e65e32587312fd
#
_cell.length_a   1.000
_cell.length_b   1.000
_cell.length_c   1.000
_cell.angle_alpha   90.00
_cell.angle_beta   90.00
_cell.angle_gamma   90.00
#
_symmetry.space_group_name_H-M   'P 1'
#
loop_
_entity.id
_entity.type
_entity.pdbx_description
1 polymer ?
#
loop_
_entity_poly.entity_id
_entity_poly.type
_entity_poly.pdbx_seq_one_letter_code
_entity_poly.pdbx_strand_id
1 'polypeptide(L)'
;MKPAHDLLHAVQWKDLLHLNQKDIISELFISLPWLLAALGFAYVAQSFALLYLLAFGCAFMFFLTGLRQVHNAFHFALGLPRRLTHWVMFVLSILMLGSMHAVQINHLRHHQHCMQEEDIEAKSAKMRWWQALLFGPIFPFLLHHKALQVGTTTQRRWIYAELAANVVVLLLVFVVLDIQVLKFHMLAMLIGQCMTAFFAVWTVHHDTEDHIYMARTVRHELKRVVTYNMFYHVEHHLFPAVPTRRLHVLAKRLDAYAPDVEIRQVF
;
A
#
# COMPACT_ATOMS: atom_id res chain seq x y z
N MET A 1 0.74 -14.85 -9.19
CA MET A 1 0.77 -14.80 -10.68
C MET A 1 2.21 -14.88 -11.13
N LYS A 2 2.60 -15.90 -11.91
CA LYS A 2 3.88 -15.88 -12.62
C LYS A 2 3.59 -15.32 -14.00
N PRO A 3 4.32 -14.28 -14.48
CA PRO A 3 4.15 -13.85 -15.87
C PRO A 3 4.38 -15.06 -16.75
N ALA A 4 3.58 -15.20 -17.81
CA ALA A 4 3.91 -16.19 -18.84
C ALA A 4 5.38 -15.95 -19.22
N HIS A 5 6.16 -17.02 -19.27
CA HIS A 5 7.62 -16.96 -19.52
C HIS A 5 7.95 -16.06 -20.73
N ASP A 6 7.07 -16.05 -21.70
CA ASP A 6 7.18 -15.25 -22.92
C ASP A 6 7.07 -13.74 -22.69
N LEU A 7 6.21 -13.28 -21.75
CA LEU A 7 6.07 -11.86 -21.42
C LEU A 7 7.34 -11.28 -20.75
N LEU A 8 8.01 -12.07 -19.91
CA LEU A 8 9.25 -11.63 -19.24
C LEU A 8 10.41 -11.40 -20.23
N HIS A 9 10.42 -12.13 -21.35
CA HIS A 9 11.46 -12.02 -22.37
C HIS A 9 11.12 -11.01 -23.47
N ALA A 10 9.84 -10.79 -23.73
CA ALA A 10 9.37 -9.96 -24.84
C ALA A 10 9.24 -8.49 -24.48
N VAL A 11 8.84 -8.16 -23.23
CA VAL A 11 8.66 -6.79 -22.80
C VAL A 11 9.94 -6.23 -22.16
N GLN A 12 10.44 -5.11 -22.68
CA GLN A 12 11.57 -4.42 -22.07
C GLN A 12 11.12 -3.76 -20.75
N TRP A 13 11.68 -4.15 -19.62
CA TRP A 13 11.32 -3.64 -18.30
C TRP A 13 12.50 -3.34 -17.38
N LYS A 14 13.69 -3.94 -17.64
CA LYS A 14 14.86 -3.82 -16.77
C LYS A 14 15.39 -2.39 -16.63
N ASP A 15 15.23 -1.57 -17.67
CA ASP A 15 15.56 -0.15 -17.68
C ASP A 15 14.66 0.66 -16.71
N LEU A 16 13.48 0.15 -16.36
CA LEU A 16 12.55 0.80 -15.43
C LEU A 16 12.91 0.60 -13.95
N LEU A 17 13.80 -0.34 -13.65
CA LEU A 17 14.24 -0.63 -12.27
C LEU A 17 15.09 0.49 -11.66
N HIS A 18 15.78 1.24 -12.48
CA HIS A 18 16.70 2.27 -12.01
C HIS A 18 15.99 3.57 -11.66
N LEU A 19 16.16 4.02 -10.41
CA LEU A 19 15.72 5.33 -9.94
C LEU A 19 16.96 6.23 -9.77
N ASN A 20 16.88 7.46 -10.30
CA ASN A 20 17.88 8.48 -10.02
C ASN A 20 17.67 9.08 -8.62
N GLN A 21 18.62 9.88 -8.14
CA GLN A 21 18.55 10.48 -6.80
C GLN A 21 17.28 11.33 -6.58
N LYS A 22 16.84 12.11 -7.59
CA LYS A 22 15.62 12.92 -7.50
C LYS A 22 14.37 12.03 -7.37
N ASP A 23 14.34 10.92 -8.11
CA ASP A 23 13.27 9.93 -8.02
C ASP A 23 13.21 9.32 -6.62
N ILE A 24 14.37 8.90 -6.06
CA ILE A 24 14.47 8.31 -4.71
C ILE A 24 13.96 9.30 -3.66
N ILE A 25 14.44 10.54 -3.69
CA ILE A 25 13.99 11.59 -2.75
C ILE A 25 12.47 11.83 -2.89
N SER A 26 11.98 11.94 -4.12
CA SER A 26 10.53 12.10 -4.37
C SER A 26 9.71 10.94 -3.81
N GLU A 27 10.16 9.69 -3.98
CA GLU A 27 9.48 8.50 -3.43
C GLU A 27 9.50 8.48 -1.89
N LEU A 28 10.60 8.92 -1.27
CA LEU A 28 10.73 8.95 0.20
C LEU A 28 9.83 10.00 0.86
N PHE A 29 9.55 11.09 0.17
CA PHE A 29 8.79 12.21 0.75
C PHE A 29 7.41 12.42 0.13
N ILE A 30 6.94 11.49 -0.71
CA ILE A 30 5.68 11.64 -1.46
C ILE A 30 4.44 11.79 -0.56
N SER A 31 4.44 11.18 0.63
CA SER A 31 3.34 11.26 1.60
C SER A 31 3.45 12.47 2.53
N LEU A 32 4.64 13.04 2.71
CA LEU A 32 4.88 14.12 3.68
C LEU A 32 4.02 15.37 3.48
N PRO A 33 3.80 15.90 2.26
CA PRO A 33 2.91 17.05 2.06
C PRO A 33 1.49 16.80 2.56
N TRP A 34 0.97 15.60 2.37
CA TRP A 34 -0.37 15.21 2.84
C TRP A 34 -0.44 15.08 4.36
N LEU A 35 0.62 14.56 4.99
CA LEU A 35 0.73 14.52 6.45
C LEU A 35 0.71 15.94 7.03
N LEU A 36 1.55 16.83 6.51
CA LEU A 36 1.64 18.22 6.99
C LEU A 36 0.30 18.95 6.76
N ALA A 37 -0.34 18.76 5.61
CA ALA A 37 -1.65 19.35 5.35
C ALA A 37 -2.72 18.80 6.30
N ALA A 38 -2.76 17.47 6.55
CA ALA A 38 -3.71 16.86 7.48
C ALA A 38 -3.56 17.42 8.90
N LEU A 39 -2.33 17.51 9.40
CA LEU A 39 -2.05 18.06 10.73
C LEU A 39 -2.36 19.56 10.80
N GLY A 40 -2.02 20.33 9.75
CA GLY A 40 -2.31 21.77 9.67
C GLY A 40 -3.81 22.04 9.68
N PHE A 41 -4.60 21.35 8.83
CA PHE A 41 -6.06 21.48 8.84
C PHE A 41 -6.67 21.00 10.15
N ALA A 42 -6.18 19.92 10.76
CA ALA A 42 -6.65 19.45 12.05
C ALA A 42 -6.35 20.44 13.18
N TYR A 43 -5.25 21.17 13.11
CA TYR A 43 -4.93 22.24 14.05
C TYR A 43 -5.92 23.40 13.93
N VAL A 44 -6.16 23.91 12.73
CA VAL A 44 -7.11 25.01 12.50
C VAL A 44 -8.56 24.57 12.76
N ALA A 45 -8.88 23.31 12.53
CA ALA A 45 -10.21 22.72 12.78
C ALA A 45 -10.65 22.79 14.25
N GLN A 46 -9.74 22.97 15.18
CA GLN A 46 -10.09 23.21 16.60
C GLN A 46 -10.91 24.50 16.78
N SER A 47 -10.74 25.48 15.88
CA SER A 47 -11.54 26.72 15.84
C SER A 47 -12.67 26.67 14.80
N PHE A 48 -12.56 25.85 13.75
CA PHE A 48 -13.51 25.77 12.64
C PHE A 48 -13.75 24.31 12.26
N ALA A 49 -14.66 23.66 12.98
CA ALA A 49 -14.90 22.21 12.91
C ALA A 49 -15.07 21.64 11.49
N LEU A 50 -15.61 22.41 10.54
CA LEU A 50 -15.79 21.95 9.14
C LEU A 50 -14.46 21.60 8.45
N LEU A 51 -13.34 22.18 8.91
CA LEU A 51 -12.00 21.87 8.38
C LEU A 51 -11.54 20.46 8.73
N TYR A 52 -12.18 19.76 9.67
CA TYR A 52 -11.90 18.33 9.89
C TYR A 52 -12.21 17.49 8.65
N LEU A 53 -13.15 17.89 7.79
CA LEU A 53 -13.39 17.21 6.51
C LEU A 53 -12.17 17.26 5.58
N LEU A 54 -11.54 18.45 5.48
CA LEU A 54 -10.30 18.61 4.70
C LEU A 54 -9.12 17.88 5.36
N ALA A 55 -9.02 17.98 6.70
CA ALA A 55 -7.99 17.24 7.46
C ALA A 55 -8.11 15.73 7.22
N PHE A 56 -9.33 15.19 7.24
CA PHE A 56 -9.57 13.77 6.98
C PHE A 56 -9.26 13.38 5.53
N GLY A 57 -9.65 14.20 4.55
CA GLY A 57 -9.27 14.01 3.14
C GLY A 57 -7.75 13.99 2.94
N CYS A 58 -7.01 14.92 3.56
CA CYS A 58 -5.55 14.94 3.53
C CYS A 58 -4.95 13.73 4.25
N ALA A 59 -5.52 13.31 5.39
CA ALA A 59 -5.09 12.10 6.11
C ALA A 59 -5.30 10.83 5.28
N PHE A 60 -6.41 10.74 4.53
CA PHE A 60 -6.65 9.66 3.57
C PHE A 60 -5.60 9.66 2.45
N MET A 61 -5.27 10.83 1.89
CA MET A 61 -4.22 10.95 0.87
C MET A 61 -2.83 10.63 1.43
N PHE A 62 -2.54 10.98 2.68
CA PHE A 62 -1.34 10.52 3.38
C PHE A 62 -1.30 9.00 3.48
N PHE A 63 -2.40 8.38 3.89
CA PHE A 63 -2.51 6.94 4.00
C PHE A 63 -2.30 6.25 2.64
N LEU A 64 -2.97 6.72 1.58
CA LEU A 64 -2.85 6.20 0.22
C LEU A 64 -1.41 6.29 -0.32
N THR A 65 -0.78 7.47 -0.17
CA THR A 65 0.60 7.67 -0.63
C THR A 65 1.62 6.94 0.25
N GLY A 66 1.34 6.77 1.54
CA GLY A 66 2.09 5.92 2.45
C GLY A 66 1.99 4.44 2.07
N LEU A 67 0.80 3.94 1.71
CA LEU A 67 0.64 2.58 1.15
C LEU A 67 1.50 2.38 -0.10
N ARG A 68 1.56 3.39 -0.99
CA ARG A 68 2.44 3.34 -2.15
C ARG A 68 3.92 3.24 -1.76
N GLN A 69 4.37 4.01 -0.76
CA GLN A 69 5.76 3.97 -0.28
C GLN A 69 6.10 2.59 0.29
N VAL A 70 5.26 2.06 1.19
CA VAL A 70 5.51 0.74 1.80
C VAL A 70 5.41 -0.37 0.76
N HIS A 71 4.52 -0.26 -0.21
CA HIS A 71 4.39 -1.23 -1.29
C HIS A 71 5.68 -1.31 -2.15
N ASN A 72 6.27 -0.17 -2.53
CA ASN A 72 7.60 -0.14 -3.14
C ASN A 72 8.68 -0.72 -2.20
N ALA A 73 8.58 -0.44 -0.89
CA ALA A 73 9.53 -0.96 0.10
C ALA A 73 9.43 -2.49 0.23
N PHE A 74 8.23 -3.08 0.14
CA PHE A 74 8.03 -4.52 0.20
C PHE A 74 8.83 -5.28 -0.86
N HIS A 75 8.96 -4.69 -2.04
CA HIS A 75 9.72 -5.22 -3.18
C HIS A 75 11.14 -4.66 -3.30
N PHE A 76 11.63 -3.89 -2.33
CA PHE A 76 12.91 -3.19 -2.36
C PHE A 76 13.07 -2.29 -3.60
N ALA A 77 11.97 -1.71 -4.08
CA ALA A 77 11.89 -0.87 -5.28
C ALA A 77 11.97 0.65 -4.98
N LEU A 78 12.43 1.06 -3.80
CA LEU A 78 12.66 2.47 -3.43
C LEU A 78 14.00 3.03 -3.93
N GLY A 79 14.85 2.22 -4.56
CA GLY A 79 16.21 2.62 -4.94
C GLY A 79 17.18 2.76 -3.77
N LEU A 80 16.85 2.20 -2.60
CA LEU A 80 17.62 2.24 -1.37
C LEU A 80 18.28 0.87 -1.07
N PRO A 81 19.41 0.85 -0.33
CA PRO A 81 19.92 -0.37 0.27
C PRO A 81 18.87 -1.04 1.16
N ARG A 82 18.82 -2.38 1.16
CA ARG A 82 17.83 -3.16 1.93
C ARG A 82 17.73 -2.73 3.39
N ARG A 83 18.87 -2.48 4.04
CA ARG A 83 18.89 -2.05 5.44
C ARG A 83 18.15 -0.74 5.65
N LEU A 84 18.33 0.24 4.79
CA LEU A 84 17.60 1.53 4.87
C LEU A 84 16.12 1.34 4.55
N THR A 85 15.77 0.48 3.61
CA THR A 85 14.37 0.15 3.31
C THR A 85 13.63 -0.40 4.53
N HIS A 86 14.25 -1.25 5.34
CA HIS A 86 13.66 -1.73 6.60
C HIS A 86 13.39 -0.59 7.58
N TRP A 87 14.30 0.39 7.69
CA TRP A 87 14.08 1.58 8.53
C TRP A 87 12.97 2.49 7.99
N VAL A 88 12.85 2.64 6.66
CA VAL A 88 11.71 3.36 6.06
C VAL A 88 10.39 2.66 6.42
N MET A 89 10.32 1.34 6.31
CA MET A 89 9.14 0.58 6.74
C MET A 89 8.84 0.78 8.23
N PHE A 90 9.85 0.77 9.09
CA PHE A 90 9.69 1.01 10.52
C PHE A 90 9.11 2.41 10.83
N VAL A 91 9.63 3.46 10.20
CA VAL A 91 9.09 4.81 10.35
C VAL A 91 7.64 4.91 9.86
N LEU A 92 7.35 4.35 8.68
CA LEU A 92 5.99 4.34 8.13
C LEU A 92 5.04 3.48 8.99
N SER A 93 5.53 2.42 9.63
CA SER A 93 4.77 1.64 10.63
C SER A 93 4.22 2.51 11.75
N ILE A 94 5.06 3.40 12.29
CA ILE A 94 4.67 4.32 13.36
C ILE A 94 3.68 5.36 12.85
N LEU A 95 3.97 5.96 11.70
CA LEU A 95 3.14 7.02 11.12
C LEU A 95 1.77 6.52 10.65
N MET A 96 1.65 5.24 10.28
CA MET A 96 0.43 4.64 9.74
C MET A 96 -0.24 3.64 10.71
N LEU A 97 0.29 3.44 11.91
CA LEU A 97 -0.24 2.56 12.95
C LEU A 97 -0.48 1.10 12.50
N GLY A 98 0.57 0.46 11.97
CA GLY A 98 0.51 -0.95 11.60
C GLY A 98 1.90 -1.52 11.40
N SER A 99 2.12 -2.83 11.53
CA SER A 99 3.42 -3.41 11.23
C SER A 99 3.59 -3.59 9.72
N MET A 100 4.44 -2.79 9.10
CA MET A 100 4.73 -2.87 7.67
C MET A 100 5.48 -4.15 7.31
N HIS A 101 6.28 -4.71 8.22
CA HIS A 101 6.91 -6.02 8.02
C HIS A 101 5.88 -7.17 8.07
N ALA A 102 4.83 -7.05 8.88
CA ALA A 102 3.74 -8.03 8.86
C ALA A 102 2.97 -8.00 7.52
N VAL A 103 2.69 -6.80 7.01
CA VAL A 103 2.05 -6.64 5.69
C VAL A 103 2.97 -7.14 4.59
N GLN A 104 4.28 -6.81 4.61
CA GLN A 104 5.26 -7.30 3.64
C GLN A 104 5.24 -8.83 3.50
N ILE A 105 5.23 -9.56 4.62
CA ILE A 105 5.22 -11.02 4.60
C ILE A 105 3.99 -11.55 3.86
N ASN A 106 2.80 -11.02 4.16
CA ASN A 106 1.58 -11.45 3.50
C ASN A 106 1.55 -11.03 2.03
N HIS A 107 2.00 -9.81 1.72
CA HIS A 107 2.05 -9.29 0.35
C HIS A 107 2.98 -10.11 -0.56
N LEU A 108 4.17 -10.47 -0.09
CA LEU A 108 5.06 -11.35 -0.85
C LEU A 108 4.49 -12.76 -1.02
N ARG A 109 3.74 -13.26 -0.04
CA ARG A 109 2.98 -14.53 -0.15
C ARG A 109 1.82 -14.40 -1.12
N HIS A 110 1.11 -13.26 -1.12
CA HIS A 110 0.07 -12.96 -2.08
C HIS A 110 0.59 -13.05 -3.53
N HIS A 111 1.75 -12.50 -3.84
CA HIS A 111 2.38 -12.68 -5.15
C HIS A 111 2.68 -14.13 -5.51
N GLN A 112 2.96 -14.98 -4.52
CA GLN A 112 3.25 -16.41 -4.74
C GLN A 112 1.98 -17.25 -4.91
N HIS A 113 0.91 -16.92 -4.16
CA HIS A 113 -0.29 -17.71 -4.01
C HIS A 113 -1.56 -16.95 -4.41
N CYS A 114 -1.45 -15.93 -5.26
CA CYS A 114 -2.52 -15.01 -5.60
C CYS A 114 -3.86 -15.74 -5.82
N MET A 115 -4.88 -15.33 -5.05
CA MET A 115 -6.26 -15.86 -5.06
C MET A 115 -6.43 -17.32 -4.60
N GLN A 116 -5.37 -18.00 -4.11
CA GLN A 116 -5.47 -19.35 -3.52
C GLN A 116 -5.97 -19.30 -2.06
N GLU A 117 -6.25 -20.45 -1.45
CA GLU A 117 -6.76 -20.54 -0.08
C GLU A 117 -5.77 -20.01 0.98
N GLU A 118 -4.47 -20.17 0.75
CA GLU A 118 -3.40 -19.68 1.63
C GLU A 118 -3.20 -18.17 1.58
N ASP A 119 -3.80 -17.50 0.60
CA ASP A 119 -3.70 -16.07 0.38
C ASP A 119 -4.68 -15.31 1.27
N ILE A 120 -4.23 -14.95 2.46
CA ILE A 120 -5.04 -14.17 3.39
C ILE A 120 -5.29 -12.75 2.89
N GLU A 121 -4.34 -12.17 2.14
CA GLU A 121 -4.47 -10.82 1.61
C GLU A 121 -5.64 -10.74 0.63
N ALA A 122 -5.79 -11.70 -0.28
CA ALA A 122 -6.86 -11.69 -1.26
C ALA A 122 -8.26 -12.10 -0.73
N LYS A 123 -8.41 -12.40 0.56
CA LYS A 123 -9.73 -12.85 1.09
C LYS A 123 -10.86 -11.88 0.79
N SER A 124 -10.62 -10.57 0.88
CA SER A 124 -11.66 -9.58 0.61
C SER A 124 -12.02 -9.48 -0.86
N ALA A 125 -11.16 -9.90 -1.80
CA ALA A 125 -11.42 -9.86 -3.24
C ALA A 125 -12.64 -10.68 -3.65
N LYS A 126 -12.92 -11.79 -2.93
CA LYS A 126 -14.05 -12.70 -3.16
C LYS A 126 -15.36 -12.24 -2.52
N MET A 127 -15.35 -11.10 -1.84
CA MET A 127 -16.50 -10.55 -1.13
C MET A 127 -17.26 -9.54 -1.99
N ARG A 128 -18.53 -9.28 -1.66
CA ARG A 128 -19.21 -8.08 -2.16
C ARG A 128 -18.55 -6.83 -1.58
N TRP A 129 -18.60 -5.71 -2.30
CA TRP A 129 -17.92 -4.46 -1.89
C TRP A 129 -18.21 -4.06 -0.43
N TRP A 130 -19.47 -4.16 0.02
CA TRP A 130 -19.87 -3.81 1.39
C TRP A 130 -19.38 -4.82 2.42
N GLN A 131 -19.24 -6.11 2.05
CA GLN A 131 -18.65 -7.13 2.92
C GLN A 131 -17.14 -6.88 3.11
N ALA A 132 -16.44 -6.46 2.05
CA ALA A 132 -15.04 -6.08 2.14
C ALA A 132 -14.82 -4.86 3.07
N LEU A 133 -15.74 -3.88 3.05
CA LEU A 133 -15.72 -2.76 4.00
C LEU A 133 -15.95 -3.22 5.45
N LEU A 134 -16.96 -4.08 5.69
CA LEU A 134 -17.25 -4.60 7.03
C LEU A 134 -16.17 -5.55 7.55
N PHE A 135 -15.44 -6.22 6.66
CA PHE A 135 -14.30 -7.07 6.98
C PHE A 135 -13.06 -6.26 7.38
N GLY A 136 -12.99 -5.00 6.97
CA GLY A 136 -11.86 -4.11 7.17
C GLY A 136 -11.31 -4.04 8.59
N PRO A 137 -12.12 -3.89 9.66
CA PRO A 137 -11.61 -3.86 11.04
C PRO A 137 -10.90 -5.14 11.48
N ILE A 138 -11.25 -6.29 10.91
CA ILE A 138 -10.64 -7.60 11.26
C ILE A 138 -9.38 -7.85 10.41
N PHE A 139 -9.33 -7.30 9.22
CA PHE A 139 -8.30 -7.59 8.23
C PHE A 139 -6.86 -7.35 8.71
N PRO A 140 -6.50 -6.20 9.32
CA PRO A 140 -5.15 -5.99 9.85
C PRO A 140 -4.73 -7.04 10.88
N PHE A 141 -5.63 -7.45 11.75
CA PHE A 141 -5.35 -8.49 12.76
C PHE A 141 -5.02 -9.83 12.12
N LEU A 142 -5.75 -10.22 11.09
CA LEU A 142 -5.49 -11.45 10.35
C LEU A 142 -4.12 -11.42 9.66
N LEU A 143 -3.76 -10.30 9.05
CA LEU A 143 -2.43 -10.12 8.43
C LEU A 143 -1.31 -10.24 9.48
N HIS A 144 -1.44 -9.56 10.62
CA HIS A 144 -0.43 -9.62 11.69
C HIS A 144 -0.32 -11.03 12.27
N HIS A 145 -1.45 -11.67 12.56
CA HIS A 145 -1.47 -13.04 13.09
C HIS A 145 -0.79 -14.02 12.12
N LYS A 146 -1.15 -13.99 10.84
CA LYS A 146 -0.53 -14.85 9.83
C LYS A 146 0.97 -14.59 9.68
N ALA A 147 1.38 -13.34 9.66
CA ALA A 147 2.79 -12.97 9.55
C ALA A 147 3.62 -13.50 10.74
N LEU A 148 3.07 -13.44 11.95
CA LEU A 148 3.72 -14.01 13.13
C LEU A 148 3.82 -15.55 13.09
N GLN A 149 2.87 -16.23 12.45
CA GLN A 149 2.93 -17.69 12.27
C GLN A 149 4.01 -18.11 11.28
N VAL A 150 4.07 -17.44 10.10
CA VAL A 150 4.90 -17.89 8.98
C VAL A 150 6.24 -17.16 8.86
N GLY A 151 6.40 -16.03 9.54
CA GLY A 151 7.59 -15.19 9.46
C GLY A 151 8.83 -15.85 10.09
N THR A 152 10.00 -15.54 9.56
CA THR A 152 11.29 -15.91 10.15
C THR A 152 11.52 -15.18 11.47
N THR A 153 12.50 -15.65 12.26
CA THR A 153 12.87 -15.01 13.54
C THR A 153 13.21 -13.53 13.36
N THR A 154 13.94 -13.18 12.30
CA THR A 154 14.30 -11.77 11.99
C THR A 154 13.07 -10.94 11.64
N GLN A 155 12.18 -11.46 10.83
CA GLN A 155 10.93 -10.78 10.48
C GLN A 155 10.04 -10.56 11.69
N ARG A 156 9.88 -11.58 12.56
CA ARG A 156 9.12 -11.44 13.82
C ARG A 156 9.72 -10.39 14.76
N ARG A 157 11.06 -10.25 14.83
CA ARG A 157 11.71 -9.19 15.61
C ARG A 157 11.32 -7.79 15.10
N TRP A 158 11.29 -7.58 13.78
CA TRP A 158 10.81 -6.33 13.21
C TRP A 158 9.35 -6.08 13.54
N ILE A 159 8.47 -7.08 13.38
CA ILE A 159 7.04 -6.96 13.71
C ILE A 159 6.85 -6.55 15.18
N TYR A 160 7.53 -7.23 16.12
CA TYR A 160 7.43 -6.88 17.54
C TYR A 160 7.97 -5.47 17.84
N ALA A 161 9.06 -5.05 17.21
CA ALA A 161 9.61 -3.72 17.38
C ALA A 161 8.64 -2.64 16.88
N GLU A 162 8.01 -2.86 15.73
CA GLU A 162 6.99 -1.96 15.16
C GLU A 162 5.73 -1.89 16.03
N LEU A 163 5.21 -3.04 16.49
CA LEU A 163 4.04 -3.07 17.35
C LEU A 163 4.32 -2.41 18.71
N ALA A 164 5.49 -2.66 19.31
CA ALA A 164 5.91 -2.00 20.53
C ALA A 164 6.03 -0.48 20.35
N ALA A 165 6.64 -0.03 19.27
CA ALA A 165 6.74 1.40 18.94
C ALA A 165 5.36 2.04 18.76
N ASN A 166 4.41 1.36 18.09
CA ASN A 166 3.04 1.85 17.95
C ASN A 166 2.32 1.98 19.30
N VAL A 167 2.48 0.99 20.19
CA VAL A 167 1.92 1.07 21.57
C VAL A 167 2.53 2.25 22.32
N VAL A 168 3.85 2.44 22.27
CA VAL A 168 4.53 3.56 22.92
C VAL A 168 4.01 4.90 22.39
N VAL A 169 3.88 5.05 21.06
CA VAL A 169 3.39 6.30 20.46
C VAL A 169 1.94 6.56 20.83
N LEU A 170 1.07 5.53 20.83
CA LEU A 170 -0.31 5.68 21.30
C LEU A 170 -0.39 6.14 22.76
N LEU A 171 0.40 5.52 23.66
CA LEU A 171 0.46 5.94 25.07
C LEU A 171 0.98 7.37 25.20
N LEU A 172 2.04 7.73 24.47
CA LEU A 172 2.57 9.11 24.46
C LEU A 172 1.50 10.11 24.00
N VAL A 173 0.79 9.84 22.90
CA VAL A 173 -0.18 10.78 22.33
C VAL A 173 -1.43 10.91 23.20
N PHE A 174 -1.97 9.80 23.71
CA PHE A 174 -3.27 9.82 24.41
C PHE A 174 -3.14 10.05 25.92
N VAL A 175 -2.01 9.69 26.55
CA VAL A 175 -1.85 9.75 28.01
C VAL A 175 -0.90 10.86 28.44
N VAL A 176 0.21 11.08 27.69
CA VAL A 176 1.28 12.00 28.13
C VAL A 176 1.14 13.38 27.48
N LEU A 177 1.05 13.43 26.15
CA LEU A 177 1.06 14.70 25.40
C LEU A 177 -0.31 15.36 25.33
N ASP A 178 -1.36 14.56 25.25
CA ASP A 178 -2.77 15.02 25.14
C ASP A 178 -3.03 16.03 24.00
N ILE A 179 -2.27 15.94 22.90
CA ILE A 179 -2.33 16.86 21.76
C ILE A 179 -3.43 16.41 20.78
N GLN A 180 -4.49 17.21 20.63
CA GLN A 180 -5.66 16.88 19.81
C GLN A 180 -5.32 16.57 18.35
N VAL A 181 -4.38 17.31 17.75
CA VAL A 181 -3.95 17.10 16.36
C VAL A 181 -3.31 15.71 16.18
N LEU A 182 -2.50 15.27 17.15
CA LEU A 182 -1.90 13.94 17.10
C LEU A 182 -2.93 12.85 17.34
N LYS A 183 -3.89 13.05 18.26
CA LYS A 183 -5.02 12.15 18.46
C LYS A 183 -5.85 12.00 17.19
N PHE A 184 -6.15 13.11 16.51
CA PHE A 184 -6.82 13.09 15.21
C PHE A 184 -6.04 12.21 14.21
N HIS A 185 -4.73 12.41 14.09
CA HIS A 185 -3.90 11.61 13.18
C HIS A 185 -3.97 10.12 13.51
N MET A 186 -3.81 9.73 14.79
CA MET A 186 -3.89 8.34 15.21
C MET A 186 -5.24 7.69 14.86
N LEU A 187 -6.34 8.40 15.12
CA LEU A 187 -7.69 7.93 14.79
C LEU A 187 -7.89 7.81 13.28
N ALA A 188 -7.43 8.79 12.50
CA ALA A 188 -7.49 8.73 11.04
C ALA A 188 -6.69 7.54 10.47
N MET A 189 -5.53 7.22 11.05
CA MET A 189 -4.73 6.06 10.63
C MET A 189 -5.40 4.74 11.00
N LEU A 190 -6.03 4.63 12.17
CA LEU A 190 -6.82 3.43 12.53
C LEU A 190 -7.97 3.20 11.54
N ILE A 191 -8.67 4.26 11.13
CA ILE A 191 -9.70 4.18 10.09
C ILE A 191 -9.07 3.74 8.77
N GLY A 192 -7.93 4.33 8.39
CA GLY A 192 -7.17 3.95 7.19
C GLY A 192 -6.83 2.45 7.18
N GLN A 193 -6.33 1.91 8.30
CA GLN A 193 -6.04 0.47 8.42
C GLN A 193 -7.30 -0.39 8.21
N CYS A 194 -8.43 0.02 8.75
CA CYS A 194 -9.71 -0.67 8.54
C CYS A 194 -10.21 -0.61 7.08
N MET A 195 -9.73 0.34 6.27
CA MET A 195 -10.12 0.47 4.87
C MET A 195 -9.21 -0.30 3.90
N THR A 196 -8.10 -0.88 4.37
CA THR A 196 -7.12 -1.56 3.49
C THR A 196 -7.71 -2.78 2.77
N ALA A 197 -8.56 -3.58 3.41
CA ALA A 197 -9.23 -4.71 2.78
C ALA A 197 -10.02 -4.31 1.53
N PHE A 198 -10.64 -3.13 1.56
CA PHE A 198 -11.39 -2.60 0.43
C PHE A 198 -10.48 -1.92 -0.59
N PHE A 199 -9.74 -0.86 -0.18
CA PHE A 199 -8.98 -0.03 -1.14
C PHE A 199 -7.72 -0.70 -1.69
N ALA A 200 -7.00 -1.47 -0.86
CA ALA A 200 -5.74 -2.08 -1.30
C ALA A 200 -5.92 -3.48 -1.90
N VAL A 201 -7.04 -4.15 -1.63
CA VAL A 201 -7.24 -5.53 -2.09
C VAL A 201 -8.49 -5.66 -2.96
N TRP A 202 -9.68 -5.40 -2.41
CA TRP A 202 -10.92 -5.60 -3.16
C TRP A 202 -10.92 -4.82 -4.47
N THR A 203 -10.56 -3.54 -4.42
CA THR A 203 -10.55 -2.64 -5.57
C THR A 203 -9.74 -3.18 -6.75
N VAL A 204 -8.65 -3.89 -6.49
CA VAL A 204 -7.71 -4.34 -7.52
C VAL A 204 -7.78 -5.83 -7.84
N HIS A 205 -8.59 -6.61 -7.11
CA HIS A 205 -8.70 -8.05 -7.32
C HIS A 205 -10.13 -8.59 -7.47
N HIS A 206 -11.20 -7.80 -7.19
CA HIS A 206 -12.57 -8.33 -7.28
C HIS A 206 -12.91 -8.76 -8.71
N ASP A 207 -13.68 -9.85 -8.82
CA ASP A 207 -14.11 -10.44 -10.09
C ASP A 207 -12.96 -10.73 -11.09
N THR A 208 -11.79 -11.15 -10.58
CA THR A 208 -10.64 -11.51 -11.44
C THR A 208 -10.15 -12.94 -11.25
N GLU A 209 -10.89 -13.79 -10.54
CA GLU A 209 -10.48 -15.17 -10.22
C GLU A 209 -10.22 -16.01 -11.48
N ASP A 210 -11.06 -15.85 -12.50
CA ASP A 210 -10.97 -16.58 -13.78
C ASP A 210 -10.19 -15.78 -14.84
N HIS A 211 -9.63 -14.62 -14.48
CA HIS A 211 -8.91 -13.78 -15.43
C HIS A 211 -7.42 -14.13 -15.45
N ILE A 212 -6.83 -14.12 -16.65
CA ILE A 212 -5.41 -14.46 -16.85
C ILE A 212 -4.46 -13.66 -15.95
N TYR A 213 -4.78 -12.41 -15.64
CA TYR A 213 -3.95 -11.55 -14.80
C TYR A 213 -4.33 -11.56 -13.32
N MET A 214 -5.49 -12.11 -12.93
CA MET A 214 -5.99 -12.14 -11.55
C MET A 214 -5.94 -10.79 -10.84
N ALA A 215 -5.91 -9.68 -11.58
CA ALA A 215 -5.82 -8.31 -11.07
C ALA A 215 -6.50 -7.33 -12.03
N ARG A 216 -6.83 -6.16 -11.51
CA ARG A 216 -7.33 -5.00 -12.27
C ARG A 216 -6.23 -3.97 -12.44
N THR A 217 -6.40 -3.07 -13.39
CA THR A 217 -5.44 -1.99 -13.66
C THR A 217 -6.15 -0.69 -13.99
N VAL A 218 -5.41 0.37 -14.24
CA VAL A 218 -5.94 1.68 -14.66
C VAL A 218 -5.33 2.10 -15.99
N ARG A 219 -6.15 2.74 -16.86
CA ARG A 219 -5.67 3.33 -18.12
C ARG A 219 -6.07 4.80 -18.26
N HIS A 220 -6.92 5.29 -17.38
CA HIS A 220 -7.38 6.68 -17.40
C HIS A 220 -6.37 7.60 -16.71
N GLU A 221 -5.87 8.63 -17.41
CA GLU A 221 -4.79 9.50 -16.92
C GLU A 221 -5.12 10.24 -15.61
N LEU A 222 -6.35 10.80 -15.47
CA LEU A 222 -6.74 11.48 -14.24
C LEU A 222 -6.75 10.51 -13.05
N LYS A 223 -7.32 9.32 -13.23
CA LYS A 223 -7.33 8.28 -12.18
C LYS A 223 -5.91 7.87 -11.79
N ARG A 224 -5.03 7.71 -12.78
CA ARG A 224 -3.60 7.44 -12.59
C ARG A 224 -2.91 8.48 -11.70
N VAL A 225 -3.12 9.77 -12.02
CA VAL A 225 -2.49 10.88 -11.29
C VAL A 225 -3.01 10.94 -9.85
N VAL A 226 -4.35 10.94 -9.68
CA VAL A 226 -4.99 11.03 -8.35
C VAL A 226 -4.62 9.86 -7.45
N THR A 227 -4.46 8.67 -8.01
CA THR A 227 -4.09 7.46 -7.25
C THR A 227 -2.58 7.21 -7.20
N TYR A 228 -1.76 8.14 -7.67
CA TYR A 228 -0.30 8.03 -7.62
C TYR A 228 0.25 6.74 -8.26
N ASN A 229 -0.34 6.28 -9.37
CA ASN A 229 -0.05 5.01 -10.05
C ASN A 229 -0.31 3.74 -9.23
N MET A 230 -0.96 3.81 -8.07
CA MET A 230 -1.19 2.64 -7.21
C MET A 230 -1.97 1.53 -7.92
N PHE A 231 -2.87 1.88 -8.84
CA PHE A 231 -3.79 0.94 -9.47
C PHE A 231 -3.30 0.35 -10.80
N TYR A 232 -2.01 0.49 -11.12
CA TYR A 232 -1.37 -0.35 -12.14
C TYR A 232 -1.04 -1.75 -11.57
N HIS A 233 -2.07 -2.47 -11.12
CA HIS A 233 -1.87 -3.65 -10.29
C HIS A 233 -1.58 -4.90 -11.12
N VAL A 234 -2.09 -5.00 -12.35
CA VAL A 234 -1.67 -6.04 -13.33
C VAL A 234 -0.17 -5.93 -13.59
N GLU A 235 0.31 -4.74 -13.92
CA GLU A 235 1.71 -4.46 -14.22
C GLU A 235 2.61 -4.78 -13.03
N HIS A 236 2.13 -4.44 -11.82
CA HIS A 236 2.83 -4.75 -10.59
C HIS A 236 2.91 -6.27 -10.34
N HIS A 237 1.83 -7.01 -10.51
CA HIS A 237 1.85 -8.46 -10.34
C HIS A 237 2.76 -9.17 -11.35
N LEU A 238 2.83 -8.66 -12.58
CA LEU A 238 3.71 -9.21 -13.61
C LEU A 238 5.18 -8.87 -13.37
N PHE A 239 5.48 -7.66 -12.89
CA PHE A 239 6.82 -7.14 -12.71
C PHE A 239 6.97 -6.40 -11.36
N PRO A 240 6.90 -7.11 -10.22
CA PRO A 240 6.79 -6.49 -8.90
C PRO A 240 8.04 -5.70 -8.47
N ALA A 241 9.18 -5.92 -9.12
CA ALA A 241 10.40 -5.16 -8.88
C ALA A 241 10.40 -3.76 -9.54
N VAL A 242 9.45 -3.48 -10.46
CA VAL A 242 9.35 -2.19 -11.12
C VAL A 242 8.72 -1.17 -10.17
N PRO A 243 9.39 -0.05 -9.85
CA PRO A 243 8.84 0.97 -8.97
C PRO A 243 7.50 1.52 -9.47
N THR A 244 6.56 1.74 -8.56
CA THR A 244 5.19 2.20 -8.87
C THR A 244 5.16 3.43 -9.80
N ARG A 245 6.12 4.34 -9.65
CA ARG A 245 6.21 5.52 -10.53
C ARG A 245 6.49 5.19 -12.01
N ARG A 246 7.03 4.00 -12.30
CA ARG A 246 7.37 3.55 -13.67
C ARG A 246 6.31 2.61 -14.27
N LEU A 247 5.32 2.16 -13.48
CA LEU A 247 4.31 1.21 -13.94
C LEU A 247 3.48 1.73 -15.12
N HIS A 248 3.24 3.04 -15.22
CA HIS A 248 2.54 3.62 -16.37
C HIS A 248 3.32 3.49 -17.70
N VAL A 249 4.65 3.47 -17.64
CA VAL A 249 5.50 3.21 -18.82
C VAL A 249 5.44 1.74 -19.17
N LEU A 250 5.52 0.88 -18.16
CA LEU A 250 5.39 -0.57 -18.33
C LEU A 250 4.04 -0.94 -18.93
N ALA A 251 2.94 -0.32 -18.47
CA ALA A 251 1.60 -0.52 -18.99
C ALA A 251 1.53 -0.26 -20.51
N LYS A 252 2.09 0.86 -20.97
CA LYS A 252 2.13 1.17 -22.41
C LYS A 252 2.91 0.13 -23.22
N ARG A 253 3.98 -0.42 -22.65
CA ARG A 253 4.77 -1.49 -23.30
C ARG A 253 4.02 -2.80 -23.36
N LEU A 254 3.29 -3.14 -22.29
CA LEU A 254 2.44 -4.34 -22.24
C LEU A 254 1.28 -4.25 -23.24
N ASP A 255 0.59 -3.11 -23.30
CA ASP A 255 -0.50 -2.89 -24.24
C ASP A 255 -0.04 -2.96 -25.71
N ALA A 256 1.17 -2.48 -26.01
CA ALA A 256 1.75 -2.57 -27.34
C ALA A 256 2.17 -4.01 -27.71
N TYR A 257 2.57 -4.81 -26.73
CA TYR A 257 2.98 -6.20 -26.95
C TYR A 257 1.79 -7.16 -27.09
N ALA A 258 0.75 -6.97 -26.29
CA ALA A 258 -0.43 -7.84 -26.23
C ALA A 258 -1.73 -7.02 -26.35
N PRO A 259 -2.00 -6.38 -27.52
CA PRO A 259 -3.11 -5.44 -27.70
C PRO A 259 -4.48 -6.13 -27.57
N ASP A 260 -4.56 -7.43 -27.88
CA ASP A 260 -5.81 -8.20 -27.85
C ASP A 260 -6.14 -8.78 -26.46
N VAL A 261 -5.26 -8.61 -25.49
CA VAL A 261 -5.52 -9.12 -24.14
C VAL A 261 -6.47 -8.18 -23.40
N GLU A 262 -7.64 -8.70 -23.08
CA GLU A 262 -8.62 -7.98 -22.28
C GLU A 262 -8.02 -7.65 -20.89
N ILE A 263 -8.14 -6.40 -20.49
CA ILE A 263 -7.76 -5.92 -19.17
C ILE A 263 -8.98 -5.44 -18.40
N ARG A 264 -9.12 -5.86 -17.13
CA ARG A 264 -10.17 -5.35 -16.24
C ARG A 264 -9.70 -4.07 -15.57
N GLN A 265 -10.47 -2.99 -15.72
CA GLN A 265 -10.14 -1.72 -15.10
C GLN A 265 -10.70 -1.62 -13.67
N VAL A 266 -10.02 -0.84 -12.83
CA VAL A 266 -10.37 -0.65 -11.42
C VAL A 266 -11.73 0.05 -11.27
N PHE A 267 -12.04 1.04 -12.11
CA PHE A 267 -13.31 1.80 -12.09
C PHE A 267 -13.73 2.13 -13.52
#